data_442d08ac3376384d20961a1a6e560e60
#
_entry.id   442d08ac3376384d20961a1a6e560e60
#
_cell.length_a   1.000
_cell.length_b   1.000
_cell.length_c   1.000
_cell.angle_alpha   90.00
_cell.angle_beta   90.00
_cell.angle_gamma   90.00
#
_symmetry.space_group_name_H-M   'P 1'
#
loop_
_entity.id
_entity.type
_entity.pdbx_description
1 polymer ?
#
loop_
_entity_poly.entity_id
_entity_poly.type
_entity_poly.pdbx_seq_one_letter_code
_entity_poly.pdbx_strand_id
1 'polypeptide(L)'
;MAAHGTRRVAGTALVMALGVAVTGCSDGNSPSGQASKAASAASSLASRASGTVASATAEAKRKLDKVKGGVNAEQDVSLGKVTTGSDGVPATEVSAKNTTSDGKSFVVQVNFKNSKGDLEDTVVVSVDDVAAGATGRATARSHRKLSGDIRADVGTALRH
;
A
#
# COMPACT_ATOMS: atom_id res chain seq x y z
N MET A 1 11.26 -39.65 -49.08
CA MET A 1 11.64 -38.53 -49.96
C MET A 1 11.59 -37.28 -49.09
N ALA A 2 12.74 -36.83 -48.69
CA ALA A 2 13.38 -35.55 -49.01
C ALA A 2 12.58 -34.32 -48.49
N ALA A 3 13.05 -33.29 -47.82
CA ALA A 3 14.40 -32.85 -47.45
C ALA A 3 14.24 -31.56 -46.61
N HIS A 4 15.12 -31.40 -45.64
CA HIS A 4 15.89 -30.21 -45.24
C HIS A 4 15.26 -28.80 -45.25
N GLY A 5 15.42 -28.13 -44.11
CA GLY A 5 15.26 -26.67 -44.01
C GLY A 5 15.73 -26.11 -42.66
N THR A 6 17.03 -26.26 -42.37
CA THR A 6 17.75 -25.58 -41.28
C THR A 6 17.88 -24.08 -41.63
N ARG A 7 17.39 -23.18 -40.76
CA ARG A 7 17.84 -21.77 -40.74
C ARG A 7 18.19 -21.37 -39.32
N ARG A 8 19.47 -21.38 -39.03
CA ARG A 8 20.10 -20.74 -37.90
C ARG A 8 20.11 -19.24 -38.17
N VAL A 9 19.55 -18.45 -37.26
CA VAL A 9 19.81 -17.01 -37.21
C VAL A 9 20.51 -16.73 -35.90
N ALA A 10 21.79 -16.42 -36.00
CA ALA A 10 22.60 -15.86 -34.93
C ALA A 10 22.20 -14.39 -34.79
N GLY A 11 21.76 -13.98 -33.64
CA GLY A 11 21.44 -12.59 -33.28
C GLY A 11 22.23 -12.18 -32.03
N THR A 12 23.19 -11.37 -32.27
CA THR A 12 24.22 -10.73 -31.46
C THR A 12 23.71 -10.13 -30.17
N ALA A 13 24.28 -10.54 -29.02
CA ALA A 13 24.11 -9.90 -27.73
C ALA A 13 24.87 -8.57 -27.69
N LEU A 14 24.14 -7.47 -27.52
CA LEU A 14 24.73 -6.17 -27.23
C LEU A 14 24.72 -5.96 -25.72
N VAL A 15 25.83 -6.24 -25.06
CA VAL A 15 26.10 -5.92 -23.68
C VAL A 15 26.57 -4.47 -23.61
N MET A 16 25.71 -3.54 -23.18
CA MET A 16 26.15 -2.21 -22.79
C MET A 16 26.52 -2.22 -21.31
N ALA A 17 27.78 -2.37 -21.02
CA ALA A 17 28.36 -2.12 -19.72
C ALA A 17 28.52 -0.60 -19.50
N LEU A 18 27.66 0.03 -18.73
CA LEU A 18 27.93 1.36 -18.19
C LEU A 18 28.83 1.17 -16.95
N GLY A 19 30.13 1.27 -17.15
CA GLY A 19 31.10 1.39 -16.10
C GLY A 19 31.05 2.79 -15.48
N VAL A 20 30.59 2.88 -14.24
CA VAL A 20 30.86 4.04 -13.39
C VAL A 20 32.12 3.72 -12.60
N ALA A 21 33.25 4.24 -13.08
CA ALA A 21 34.50 4.21 -12.36
C ALA A 21 34.46 5.27 -11.25
N VAL A 22 34.27 4.83 -10.01
CA VAL A 22 34.58 5.65 -8.83
C VAL A 22 35.97 5.26 -8.38
N THR A 23 36.96 6.05 -8.78
CA THR A 23 38.33 5.98 -8.26
C THR A 23 38.35 6.64 -6.88
N GLY A 24 38.36 5.83 -5.85
CA GLY A 24 38.66 6.23 -4.49
C GLY A 24 39.76 5.34 -3.97
N CYS A 25 41.00 5.79 -4.10
CA CYS A 25 42.16 5.19 -3.42
C CYS A 25 42.03 5.41 -1.90
N SER A 26 42.04 4.35 -1.13
CA SER A 26 42.62 4.36 0.23
C SER A 26 42.95 2.93 0.61
N ASP A 27 44.24 2.71 0.84
CA ASP A 27 44.83 1.53 1.45
C ASP A 27 44.19 1.28 2.83
N GLY A 28 43.90 0.03 3.15
CA GLY A 28 43.46 -0.36 4.49
C GLY A 28 42.61 -1.62 4.47
N ASN A 29 43.26 -2.76 4.64
CA ASN A 29 42.70 -4.08 4.82
C ASN A 29 41.78 -4.12 6.04
N SER A 30 40.48 -3.96 5.89
CA SER A 30 39.47 -4.16 6.94
C SER A 30 38.17 -4.73 6.38
N PRO A 31 37.58 -5.77 7.00
CA PRO A 31 36.34 -6.44 6.52
C PRO A 31 35.06 -5.63 6.70
N SER A 32 35.15 -4.32 6.92
CA SER A 32 34.00 -3.44 7.18
C SER A 32 33.28 -2.89 5.93
N GLY A 33 33.75 -3.19 4.71
CA GLY A 33 33.19 -2.64 3.46
C GLY A 33 31.83 -3.25 3.04
N GLN A 34 31.48 -4.43 3.53
CA GLN A 34 30.21 -5.07 3.17
C GLN A 34 29.02 -4.62 4.03
N ALA A 35 29.29 -4.24 5.28
CA ALA A 35 28.26 -3.74 6.18
C ALA A 35 27.70 -2.37 5.72
N SER A 36 28.55 -1.50 5.17
CA SER A 36 28.15 -0.17 4.69
C SER A 36 27.25 -0.21 3.45
N LYS A 37 27.46 -1.17 2.53
CA LYS A 37 26.60 -1.34 1.36
C LYS A 37 25.22 -1.90 1.73
N ALA A 38 25.17 -2.81 2.70
CA ALA A 38 23.90 -3.34 3.21
C ALA A 38 23.09 -2.26 3.96
N ALA A 39 23.76 -1.43 4.75
CA ALA A 39 23.12 -0.31 5.46
C ALA A 39 22.57 0.75 4.50
N SER A 40 23.30 1.09 3.43
CA SER A 40 22.84 2.04 2.42
C SER A 40 21.64 1.51 1.62
N ALA A 41 21.62 0.22 1.28
CA ALA A 41 20.48 -0.40 0.61
C ALA A 41 19.24 -0.46 1.52
N ALA A 42 19.41 -0.79 2.79
CA ALA A 42 18.31 -0.78 3.76
C ALA A 42 17.74 0.63 3.98
N SER A 43 18.59 1.65 4.07
CA SER A 43 18.15 3.04 4.19
C SER A 43 17.38 3.54 2.97
N SER A 44 17.78 3.17 1.76
CA SER A 44 17.07 3.55 0.53
C SER A 44 15.71 2.87 0.39
N LEU A 45 15.57 1.63 0.84
CA LEU A 45 14.29 0.91 0.87
C LEU A 45 13.35 1.50 1.93
N ALA A 46 13.85 1.82 3.11
CA ALA A 46 13.07 2.48 4.16
C ALA A 46 12.57 3.86 3.73
N SER A 47 13.41 4.66 3.05
CA SER A 47 13.02 5.97 2.52
C SER A 47 11.94 5.87 1.44
N ARG A 48 12.01 4.85 0.56
CA ARG A 48 10.95 4.61 -0.45
C ARG A 48 9.64 4.17 0.18
N ALA A 49 9.69 3.29 1.18
CA ALA A 49 8.49 2.86 1.90
C ALA A 49 7.82 4.04 2.62
N SER A 50 8.58 4.89 3.30
CA SER A 50 8.08 6.10 3.96
C SER A 50 7.44 7.09 2.97
N GLY A 51 8.04 7.27 1.78
CA GLY A 51 7.49 8.13 0.73
C GLY A 51 6.15 7.64 0.19
N THR A 52 5.96 6.34 0.01
CA THR A 52 4.69 5.77 -0.46
C THR A 52 3.58 5.89 0.58
N VAL A 53 3.88 5.66 1.85
CA VAL A 53 2.92 5.85 2.96
C VAL A 53 2.53 7.33 3.09
N ALA A 54 3.48 8.24 3.01
CA ALA A 54 3.21 9.68 3.05
C ALA A 54 2.29 10.12 1.90
N SER A 55 2.49 9.59 0.68
CA SER A 55 1.63 9.88 -0.47
C SER A 55 0.21 9.33 -0.28
N ALA A 56 0.07 8.10 0.21
CA ALA A 56 -1.23 7.49 0.49
C ALA A 56 -1.99 8.27 1.58
N THR A 57 -1.30 8.69 2.63
CA THR A 57 -1.87 9.52 3.71
C THR A 57 -2.32 10.89 3.19
N ALA A 58 -1.52 11.54 2.34
CA ALA A 58 -1.89 12.82 1.74
C ALA A 58 -3.11 12.69 0.80
N GLU A 59 -3.21 11.61 0.06
CA GLU A 59 -4.37 11.31 -0.78
C GLU A 59 -5.62 11.05 0.07
N ALA A 60 -5.51 10.25 1.12
CA ALA A 60 -6.59 9.98 2.06
C ALA A 60 -7.12 11.28 2.67
N LYS A 61 -6.22 12.15 3.14
CA LYS A 61 -6.60 13.46 3.66
C LYS A 61 -7.36 14.29 2.65
N ARG A 62 -6.89 14.39 1.40
CA ARG A 62 -7.59 15.13 0.34
C ARG A 62 -8.99 14.58 0.04
N LYS A 63 -9.19 13.27 0.11
CA LYS A 63 -10.51 12.65 -0.06
C LYS A 63 -11.45 13.00 1.08
N LEU A 64 -10.96 12.96 2.32
CA LEU A 64 -11.74 13.36 3.51
C LEU A 64 -12.08 14.85 3.50
N ASP A 65 -11.13 15.72 3.15
CA ASP A 65 -11.34 17.19 3.09
C ASP A 65 -12.42 17.60 2.04
N LYS A 66 -12.71 16.74 1.07
CA LYS A 66 -13.79 16.97 0.09
C LYS A 66 -15.19 16.69 0.65
N VAL A 67 -15.30 16.00 1.76
CA VAL A 67 -16.57 15.68 2.40
C VAL A 67 -17.04 16.89 3.20
N LYS A 68 -17.85 17.75 2.55
CA LYS A 68 -18.41 18.94 3.20
C LYS A 68 -19.51 18.54 4.18
N GLY A 69 -19.45 19.10 5.40
CA GLY A 69 -20.47 18.87 6.41
C GLY A 69 -20.45 17.46 7.01
N GLY A 70 -19.37 16.70 6.81
CA GLY A 70 -19.22 15.38 7.38
C GLY A 70 -19.17 15.40 8.91
N VAL A 71 -19.96 14.52 9.53
CA VAL A 71 -19.98 14.29 10.98
C VAL A 71 -19.12 13.07 11.30
N ASN A 72 -18.33 13.14 12.38
CA ASN A 72 -17.58 11.99 12.85
C ASN A 72 -18.50 10.80 13.11
N ALA A 73 -18.19 9.66 12.56
CA ALA A 73 -18.97 8.43 12.61
C ALA A 73 -18.09 7.19 12.88
N GLU A 74 -16.92 7.37 13.51
CA GLU A 74 -15.98 6.26 13.78
C GLU A 74 -16.64 5.17 14.65
N GLN A 75 -17.54 5.54 15.54
CA GLN A 75 -18.28 4.59 16.40
C GLN A 75 -19.32 3.76 15.63
N ASP A 76 -19.77 4.26 14.48
CA ASP A 76 -20.74 3.59 13.61
C ASP A 76 -20.05 2.67 12.57
N VAL A 77 -18.73 2.61 12.57
CA VAL A 77 -17.93 1.84 11.62
C VAL A 77 -17.17 0.71 12.31
N SER A 78 -17.19 -0.45 11.70
CA SER A 78 -16.40 -1.62 12.12
C SER A 78 -15.65 -2.23 10.96
N LEU A 79 -14.50 -2.85 11.25
CA LEU A 79 -13.70 -3.56 10.28
C LEU A 79 -13.79 -5.07 10.52
N GLY A 80 -13.85 -5.81 9.43
CA GLY A 80 -13.72 -7.26 9.43
C GLY A 80 -12.26 -7.70 9.61
N LYS A 81 -12.03 -8.99 9.60
CA LYS A 81 -10.69 -9.57 9.62
C LYS A 81 -9.95 -9.19 8.34
N VAL A 82 -8.67 -8.84 8.48
CA VAL A 82 -7.79 -8.65 7.32
C VAL A 82 -7.54 -9.99 6.65
N THR A 83 -7.71 -10.04 5.35
CA THR A 83 -7.38 -11.19 4.51
C THR A 83 -6.40 -10.76 3.43
N THR A 84 -5.39 -11.58 3.17
CA THR A 84 -4.43 -11.31 2.10
C THR A 84 -4.73 -12.24 0.93
N GLY A 85 -4.97 -11.65 -0.22
CA GLY A 85 -5.22 -12.40 -1.46
C GLY A 85 -3.96 -13.11 -1.97
N SER A 86 -4.12 -13.97 -2.97
CA SER A 86 -3.01 -14.67 -3.63
C SER A 86 -2.00 -13.72 -4.29
N ASP A 87 -2.40 -12.49 -4.54
CA ASP A 87 -1.57 -11.41 -5.05
C ASP A 87 -0.73 -10.70 -3.97
N GLY A 88 -0.87 -11.09 -2.70
CA GLY A 88 -0.17 -10.51 -1.56
C GLY A 88 -0.71 -9.14 -1.11
N VAL A 89 -1.90 -8.74 -1.59
CA VAL A 89 -2.52 -7.47 -1.21
C VAL A 89 -3.55 -7.69 -0.12
N PRO A 90 -3.38 -7.10 1.07
CA PRO A 90 -4.35 -7.23 2.14
C PRO A 90 -5.62 -6.39 1.88
N ALA A 91 -6.73 -6.93 2.34
CA ALA A 91 -8.04 -6.29 2.28
C ALA A 91 -8.84 -6.58 3.56
N THR A 92 -9.76 -5.68 3.90
CA THR A 92 -10.71 -5.87 4.99
C THR A 92 -12.09 -5.37 4.58
N GLU A 93 -13.15 -5.97 5.11
CA GLU A 93 -14.50 -5.45 4.97
C GLU A 93 -14.70 -4.27 5.92
N VAL A 94 -15.29 -3.20 5.41
CA VAL A 94 -15.75 -2.04 6.19
C VAL A 94 -17.26 -2.13 6.28
N SER A 95 -17.79 -2.13 7.47
CA SER A 95 -19.22 -2.09 7.76
C SER A 95 -19.58 -0.77 8.42
N ALA A 96 -20.46 0.03 7.83
CA ALA A 96 -20.91 1.30 8.36
C ALA A 96 -22.41 1.22 8.70
N LYS A 97 -22.76 1.43 9.96
CA LYS A 97 -24.15 1.44 10.43
C LYS A 97 -24.70 2.86 10.41
N ASN A 98 -25.77 3.08 9.68
CA ASN A 98 -26.45 4.35 9.72
C ASN A 98 -27.44 4.40 10.90
N THR A 99 -27.08 5.14 11.93
CA THR A 99 -27.88 5.31 13.15
C THR A 99 -28.86 6.50 13.08
N THR A 100 -28.94 7.16 11.91
CA THR A 100 -29.86 8.31 11.71
C THR A 100 -31.19 7.91 11.10
N SER A 101 -32.13 8.85 11.04
CA SER A 101 -33.47 8.68 10.45
C SER A 101 -33.48 8.82 8.92
N ASP A 102 -32.39 9.31 8.32
CA ASP A 102 -32.29 9.58 6.90
C ASP A 102 -31.20 8.69 6.25
N GLY A 103 -31.29 8.50 4.93
CA GLY A 103 -30.21 7.88 4.17
C GLY A 103 -28.91 8.68 4.26
N LYS A 104 -27.80 8.03 4.47
CA LYS A 104 -26.48 8.65 4.63
C LYS A 104 -25.40 7.88 3.88
N SER A 105 -24.36 8.60 3.48
CA SER A 105 -23.13 8.01 2.96
C SER A 105 -21.99 8.17 3.97
N PHE A 106 -21.03 7.25 3.90
CA PHE A 106 -19.86 7.26 4.77
C PHE A 106 -18.59 7.29 3.94
N VAL A 107 -17.61 8.05 4.41
CA VAL A 107 -16.25 8.02 3.89
C VAL A 107 -15.33 7.58 5.03
N VAL A 108 -14.65 6.46 4.83
CA VAL A 108 -13.89 5.78 5.88
C VAL A 108 -12.43 5.66 5.45
N GLN A 109 -11.54 6.19 6.27
CA GLN A 109 -10.11 5.95 6.17
C GLN A 109 -9.76 4.67 6.94
N VAL A 110 -9.11 3.75 6.27
CA VAL A 110 -8.60 2.51 6.84
C VAL A 110 -7.08 2.50 6.78
N ASN A 111 -6.45 2.29 7.90
CA ASN A 111 -5.01 2.18 8.05
C ASN A 111 -4.60 0.71 8.14
N PHE A 112 -3.66 0.29 7.32
CA PHE A 112 -3.02 -1.02 7.41
C PHE A 112 -1.69 -0.88 8.15
N LYS A 113 -1.52 -1.64 9.22
CA LYS A 113 -0.35 -1.60 10.11
C LYS A 113 0.30 -2.97 10.22
N ASN A 114 1.60 -2.99 10.43
CA ASN A 114 2.32 -4.22 10.76
C ASN A 114 2.13 -4.63 12.22
N SER A 115 2.71 -5.76 12.62
CA SER A 115 2.64 -6.27 14.01
C SER A 115 3.26 -5.34 15.05
N LYS A 116 4.13 -4.42 14.64
CA LYS A 116 4.75 -3.41 15.52
C LYS A 116 3.89 -2.15 15.67
N GLY A 117 2.82 -2.03 14.88
CA GLY A 117 1.95 -0.86 14.85
C GLY A 117 2.39 0.23 13.87
N ASP A 118 3.43 -0.01 13.08
CA ASP A 118 3.86 0.96 12.06
C ASP A 118 2.85 0.98 10.91
N LEU A 119 2.56 2.19 10.42
CA LEU A 119 1.66 2.39 9.29
C LEU A 119 2.34 1.93 8.00
N GLU A 120 1.74 0.96 7.34
CA GLU A 120 2.23 0.41 6.07
C GLU A 120 1.49 0.98 4.86
N ASP A 121 0.18 1.20 4.98
CA ASP A 121 -0.62 1.82 3.92
C ASP A 121 -1.89 2.44 4.51
N THR A 122 -2.50 3.37 3.77
CA THR A 122 -3.79 3.95 4.12
C THR A 122 -4.67 4.09 2.89
N VAL A 123 -5.94 3.73 3.01
CA VAL A 123 -6.93 3.80 1.94
C VAL A 123 -8.18 4.51 2.43
N VAL A 124 -8.90 5.14 1.51
CA VAL A 124 -10.22 5.71 1.78
C VAL A 124 -11.24 5.02 0.91
N VAL A 125 -12.28 4.50 1.53
CA VAL A 125 -13.43 3.89 0.88
C VAL A 125 -14.71 4.65 1.18
N SER A 126 -15.66 4.63 0.25
CA SER A 126 -17.01 5.14 0.44
C SER A 126 -17.97 3.99 0.64
N VAL A 127 -18.95 4.19 1.52
CA VAL A 127 -20.13 3.34 1.67
C VAL A 127 -21.31 4.25 1.41
N ASP A 128 -21.85 4.18 0.20
CA ASP A 128 -22.85 5.13 -0.28
C ASP A 128 -24.27 4.64 0.00
N ASP A 129 -25.21 5.57 0.13
CA ASP A 129 -26.65 5.35 0.20
C ASP A 129 -27.09 4.33 1.26
N VAL A 130 -26.53 4.38 2.45
CA VAL A 130 -26.96 3.53 3.56
C VAL A 130 -28.28 4.04 4.10
N ALA A 131 -29.34 3.26 3.94
CA ALA A 131 -30.67 3.61 4.43
C ALA A 131 -30.69 3.80 5.95
N ALA A 132 -31.68 4.54 6.47
CA ALA A 132 -31.87 4.76 7.90
C ALA A 132 -31.93 3.42 8.67
N GLY A 133 -31.13 3.29 9.72
CA GLY A 133 -31.03 2.10 10.56
C GLY A 133 -30.31 0.90 9.91
N ALA A 134 -29.95 0.98 8.64
CA ALA A 134 -29.29 -0.10 7.91
C ALA A 134 -27.76 -0.10 8.10
N THR A 135 -27.12 -1.17 7.65
CA THR A 135 -25.67 -1.30 7.60
C THR A 135 -25.23 -1.46 6.14
N GLY A 136 -24.41 -0.52 5.67
CA GLY A 136 -23.73 -0.62 4.40
C GLY A 136 -22.36 -1.28 4.53
N ARG A 137 -21.84 -1.81 3.42
CA ARG A 137 -20.55 -2.50 3.39
C ARG A 137 -19.72 -2.08 2.20
N ALA A 138 -18.41 -2.03 2.39
CA ALA A 138 -17.43 -1.83 1.32
C ALA A 138 -16.17 -2.63 1.64
N THR A 139 -15.29 -2.80 0.66
CA THR A 139 -14.00 -3.46 0.86
C THR A 139 -12.89 -2.42 0.78
N ALA A 140 -12.12 -2.29 1.85
CA ALA A 140 -10.87 -1.55 1.85
C ALA A 140 -9.74 -2.51 1.43
N ARG A 141 -9.03 -2.16 0.36
CA ARG A 141 -7.93 -2.94 -0.19
C ARG A 141 -6.68 -2.07 -0.26
N SER A 142 -5.57 -2.56 0.25
CA SER A 142 -4.29 -1.87 0.16
C SER A 142 -3.90 -1.58 -1.29
N HIS A 143 -3.19 -0.49 -1.53
CA HIS A 143 -2.65 -0.13 -2.84
C HIS A 143 -1.45 -0.99 -3.24
N ARG A 144 -0.91 -1.77 -2.32
CA ARG A 144 0.33 -2.53 -2.51
C ARG A 144 0.33 -3.85 -1.75
N LYS A 145 1.25 -4.71 -2.13
CA LYS A 145 1.55 -5.93 -1.37
C LYS A 145 2.16 -5.56 -0.03
N LEU A 146 1.65 -6.15 1.02
CA LEU A 146 2.22 -6.04 2.36
C LEU A 146 2.60 -7.44 2.85
N SER A 147 3.64 -7.53 3.65
CA SER A 147 4.18 -8.80 4.14
C SER A 147 4.08 -8.88 5.66
N GLY A 148 3.95 -10.10 6.16
CA GLY A 148 3.85 -10.36 7.59
C GLY A 148 2.42 -10.25 8.13
N ASP A 149 2.30 -10.11 9.43
CA ASP A 149 1.01 -9.98 10.12
C ASP A 149 0.50 -8.54 9.99
N ILE A 150 -0.52 -8.35 9.18
CA ILE A 150 -1.12 -7.04 8.90
C ILE A 150 -2.44 -6.91 9.65
N ARG A 151 -2.60 -5.78 10.33
CA ARG A 151 -3.82 -5.37 11.02
C ARG A 151 -4.40 -4.14 10.35
N ALA A 152 -5.71 -3.97 10.48
CA ALA A 152 -6.40 -2.77 10.01
C ALA A 152 -7.09 -2.07 11.17
N ASP A 153 -7.09 -0.74 11.15
CA ASP A 153 -7.86 0.10 12.06
C ASP A 153 -8.53 1.26 11.31
N VAL A 154 -9.60 1.77 11.88
CA VAL A 154 -10.26 2.98 11.38
C VAL A 154 -9.40 4.19 11.75
N GLY A 155 -8.97 4.95 10.77
CA GLY A 155 -8.26 6.21 10.98
C GLY A 155 -9.22 7.38 11.19
N THR A 156 -10.17 7.53 10.30
CA THR A 156 -11.23 8.55 10.36
C THR A 156 -12.44 8.02 9.62
N ALA A 157 -13.63 8.27 10.15
CA ALA A 157 -14.88 8.00 9.45
C ALA A 157 -15.79 9.22 9.51
N LEU A 158 -16.30 9.64 8.37
CA LEU A 158 -17.22 10.76 8.23
C LEU A 158 -18.52 10.26 7.60
N ARG A 159 -19.64 10.69 8.17
CA ARG A 159 -21.00 10.51 7.63
C ARG A 159 -21.51 11.84 7.07
N HIS A 160 -22.14 11.83 5.88
CA HIS A 160 -22.69 13.00 5.22
C HIS A 160 -24.02 12.73 4.50
#